data_7caf72a16c747cd2fcfde19e5486c5e9
#
_entry.id   7caf72a16c747cd2fcfde19e5486c5e9
#
_cell.length_a   1.000
_cell.length_b   1.000
_cell.length_c   1.000
_cell.angle_alpha   90.00
_cell.angle_beta   90.00
_cell.angle_gamma   90.00
#
_symmetry.space_group_name_H-M   'P 1'
#
loop_
_entity.id
_entity.type
_entity.pdbx_description
1 polymer ?
#
loop_
_entity_poly.entity_id
_entity_poly.type
_entity_poly.pdbx_seq_one_letter_code
_entity_poly.pdbx_strand_id
1 'polypeptide(L)'
;MKIFITVRIPDEILKRLSKYELNYHDSEIPLTKEEIIEGVKDAEVLLCPLSDKIDREVLEAGKNLKLVANYGAGYDNIDTASAKEMGIYVTNAPAPSSAVSTAELTFGLMLAISRRIVEGERLSREDKFLGWRPTYMLGHELRGKTLGIFGLGNIGSNLAKRALAFEMNVIYHSRNRKEEMEKLGVKYVDSLDELLEKSDFVSLHSAFKPELKHMISTNEFKKMKKSAYLINAARGPLVEEKELIRALNEGEIAGCALDVYEFEPKISEELKNAKNILLAPHLGNATFEARLEMGNAAADNIEDYEAGKEPRNNVAK
;
A
#
# COMPACT_ATOMS: atom_id res chain seq x y z
N MET A 1 9.55 -5.32 30.94
CA MET A 1 9.67 -5.53 29.48
C MET A 1 10.17 -4.23 28.83
N LYS A 2 11.22 -4.31 28.01
CA LYS A 2 11.82 -3.19 27.29
C LYS A 2 11.37 -3.21 25.83
N ILE A 3 10.79 -2.10 25.37
CA ILE A 3 10.26 -1.96 24.01
C ILE A 3 11.11 -0.92 23.27
N PHE A 4 11.64 -1.28 22.12
CA PHE A 4 12.24 -0.35 21.18
C PHE A 4 11.21 0.03 20.10
N ILE A 5 10.93 1.32 19.97
CA ILE A 5 9.99 1.89 19.01
C ILE A 5 10.79 2.74 18.01
N THR A 6 10.80 2.34 16.76
CA THR A 6 11.70 2.91 15.73
C THR A 6 11.14 4.11 14.98
N VAL A 7 9.93 4.56 15.31
CA VAL A 7 9.24 5.65 14.61
C VAL A 7 8.27 6.36 15.53
N ARG A 8 7.94 7.62 15.23
CA ARG A 8 6.85 8.33 15.92
C ARG A 8 5.53 7.60 15.72
N ILE A 9 4.79 7.40 16.81
CA ILE A 9 3.47 6.78 16.85
C ILE A 9 2.45 7.74 17.46
N PRO A 10 1.12 7.54 17.25
CA PRO A 10 0.09 8.36 17.88
C PRO A 10 0.20 8.39 19.40
N ASP A 11 -0.03 9.57 20.00
CA ASP A 11 0.12 9.79 21.43
C ASP A 11 -0.73 8.84 22.28
N GLU A 12 -1.94 8.47 21.82
CA GLU A 12 -2.81 7.52 22.48
C GLU A 12 -2.16 6.15 22.63
N ILE A 13 -1.44 5.71 21.60
CA ILE A 13 -0.74 4.42 21.62
C ILE A 13 0.52 4.52 22.49
N LEU A 14 1.27 5.63 22.38
CA LEU A 14 2.42 5.88 23.24
C LEU A 14 2.02 5.89 24.71
N LYS A 15 0.90 6.55 25.06
CA LYS A 15 0.34 6.56 26.41
C LYS A 15 -0.06 5.15 26.88
N ARG A 16 -0.66 4.33 26.00
CA ARG A 16 -1.02 2.94 26.32
C ARG A 16 0.21 2.08 26.64
N LEU A 17 1.33 2.32 25.93
CA LEU A 17 2.58 1.60 26.11
C LEU A 17 3.48 2.18 27.23
N SER A 18 3.16 3.33 27.81
CA SER A 18 3.99 4.04 28.80
C SER A 18 4.22 3.29 30.12
N LYS A 19 3.50 2.19 30.36
CA LYS A 19 3.73 1.27 31.49
C LYS A 19 4.99 0.43 31.33
N TYR A 20 5.60 0.38 30.13
CA TYR A 20 6.81 -0.35 29.80
C TYR A 20 8.04 0.57 29.79
N GLU A 21 9.23 0.00 29.84
CA GLU A 21 10.47 0.73 29.58
C GLU A 21 10.61 0.97 28.08
N LEU A 22 10.48 2.22 27.63
CA LEU A 22 10.49 2.58 26.22
C LEU A 22 11.84 3.16 25.81
N ASN A 23 12.46 2.57 24.77
CA ASN A 23 13.44 3.22 23.94
C ASN A 23 12.69 3.74 22.70
N TYR A 24 12.41 5.04 22.63
CA TYR A 24 11.49 5.62 21.68
C TYR A 24 12.15 6.64 20.78
N HIS A 25 12.14 6.35 19.48
CA HIS A 25 12.59 7.27 18.45
C HIS A 25 11.43 8.20 18.06
N ASP A 26 11.33 9.36 18.72
CA ASP A 26 10.31 10.38 18.46
C ASP A 26 10.66 11.22 17.23
N SER A 27 10.64 10.60 16.05
CA SER A 27 10.94 11.27 14.79
C SER A 27 10.20 10.65 13.62
N GLU A 28 9.95 11.47 12.60
CA GLU A 28 9.48 11.02 11.28
C GLU A 28 10.66 10.62 10.36
N ILE A 29 11.89 10.92 10.77
CA ILE A 29 13.10 10.54 10.01
C ILE A 29 13.39 9.07 10.32
N PRO A 30 13.41 8.19 9.30
CA PRO A 30 13.70 6.77 9.51
C PRO A 30 15.09 6.56 10.11
N LEU A 31 15.19 5.56 10.99
CA LEU A 31 16.49 5.08 11.46
C LEU A 31 17.23 4.35 10.35
N THR A 32 18.56 4.43 10.38
CA THR A 32 19.41 3.55 9.57
C THR A 32 19.37 2.13 10.11
N LYS A 33 19.79 1.16 9.30
CA LYS A 33 19.89 -0.24 9.74
C LYS A 33 20.79 -0.40 10.96
N GLU A 34 21.92 0.34 10.98
CA GLU A 34 22.89 0.31 12.07
C GLU A 34 22.29 0.84 13.38
N GLU A 35 21.48 1.89 13.32
CA GLU A 35 20.75 2.43 14.46
C GLU A 35 19.67 1.45 14.97
N ILE A 36 18.98 0.76 14.07
CA ILE A 36 18.02 -0.28 14.45
C ILE A 36 18.76 -1.45 15.14
N ILE A 37 19.90 -1.90 14.58
CA ILE A 37 20.75 -2.94 15.17
C ILE A 37 21.20 -2.53 16.57
N GLU A 38 21.62 -1.30 16.78
CA GLU A 38 22.05 -0.82 18.11
C GLU A 38 20.89 -0.78 19.10
N GLY A 39 19.74 -0.25 18.68
CA GLY A 39 18.55 -0.11 19.54
C GLY A 39 17.91 -1.44 19.94
N VAL A 40 18.02 -2.47 19.10
CA VAL A 40 17.40 -3.78 19.37
C VAL A 40 18.19 -4.66 20.35
N LYS A 41 19.48 -4.35 20.60
CA LYS A 41 20.38 -5.18 21.45
C LYS A 41 19.80 -5.49 22.82
N ASP A 42 19.18 -4.51 23.46
CA ASP A 42 18.64 -4.61 24.81
C ASP A 42 17.10 -4.77 24.81
N ALA A 43 16.46 -4.76 23.65
CA ALA A 43 15.02 -4.80 23.56
C ALA A 43 14.49 -6.24 23.67
N GLU A 44 13.35 -6.38 24.34
CA GLU A 44 12.55 -7.62 24.35
C GLU A 44 11.47 -7.58 23.26
N VAL A 45 11.00 -6.38 22.95
CA VAL A 45 10.01 -6.13 21.89
C VAL A 45 10.54 -5.03 20.95
N LEU A 46 10.43 -5.26 19.65
CA LEU A 46 10.65 -4.27 18.60
C LEU A 46 9.30 -3.87 18.01
N LEU A 47 8.93 -2.60 18.09
CA LEU A 47 7.77 -2.01 17.40
C LEU A 47 8.30 -1.17 16.23
N CYS A 48 8.03 -1.60 15.00
CA CYS A 48 8.59 -1.01 13.78
C CYS A 48 7.53 -0.76 12.71
N PRO A 49 7.70 0.26 11.83
CA PRO A 49 6.84 0.49 10.68
C PRO A 49 7.18 -0.46 9.51
N LEU A 50 6.35 -0.39 8.46
CA LEU A 50 6.56 -1.14 7.22
C LEU A 50 7.84 -0.76 6.46
N SER A 51 8.36 0.46 6.69
CA SER A 51 9.57 0.97 6.03
C SER A 51 10.86 0.39 6.58
N ASP A 52 10.85 -0.14 7.80
CA ASP A 52 12.03 -0.70 8.43
C ASP A 52 12.27 -2.13 7.94
N LYS A 53 13.43 -2.40 7.38
CA LYS A 53 13.82 -3.75 6.96
C LYS A 53 14.36 -4.53 8.14
N ILE A 54 13.61 -5.50 8.61
CA ILE A 54 13.96 -6.39 9.72
C ILE A 54 14.42 -7.72 9.14
N ASP A 55 15.66 -7.75 8.70
CA ASP A 55 16.30 -8.96 8.18
C ASP A 55 16.99 -9.78 9.28
N ARG A 56 17.60 -10.90 8.88
CA ARG A 56 18.27 -11.83 9.81
C ARG A 56 19.29 -11.13 10.70
N GLU A 57 20.06 -10.19 10.16
CA GLU A 57 21.12 -9.47 10.90
C GLU A 57 20.54 -8.64 12.04
N VAL A 58 19.42 -7.95 11.81
CA VAL A 58 18.70 -7.19 12.84
C VAL A 58 18.17 -8.13 13.92
N LEU A 59 17.58 -9.28 13.53
CA LEU A 59 17.04 -10.26 14.46
C LEU A 59 18.14 -10.88 15.34
N GLU A 60 19.30 -11.23 14.76
CA GLU A 60 20.45 -11.81 15.47
C GLU A 60 21.10 -10.82 16.45
N ALA A 61 21.02 -9.52 16.18
CA ALA A 61 21.53 -8.48 17.08
C ALA A 61 20.72 -8.38 18.38
N GLY A 62 19.43 -8.65 18.32
CA GLY A 62 18.51 -8.61 19.46
C GLY A 62 18.54 -9.87 20.31
N LYS A 63 19.59 -10.08 21.14
CA LYS A 63 19.73 -11.32 21.94
C LYS A 63 18.57 -11.60 22.88
N ASN A 64 17.86 -10.56 23.33
CA ASN A 64 16.71 -10.66 24.22
C ASN A 64 15.39 -10.53 23.46
N LEU A 65 15.43 -10.31 22.15
CA LEU A 65 14.24 -10.07 21.32
C LEU A 65 13.34 -11.30 21.30
N LYS A 66 12.06 -11.10 21.57
CA LYS A 66 11.02 -12.15 21.62
C LYS A 66 9.84 -11.83 20.72
N LEU A 67 9.63 -10.55 20.41
CA LEU A 67 8.51 -10.10 19.60
C LEU A 67 8.93 -8.95 18.67
N VAL A 68 8.62 -9.09 17.39
CA VAL A 68 8.60 -7.98 16.43
C VAL A 68 7.13 -7.64 16.17
N ALA A 69 6.68 -6.50 16.67
CA ALA A 69 5.34 -5.98 16.47
C ALA A 69 5.35 -4.99 15.28
N ASN A 70 4.90 -5.43 14.13
CA ASN A 70 4.88 -4.61 12.92
C ASN A 70 3.67 -3.68 12.92
N TYR A 71 3.91 -2.38 12.81
CA TYR A 71 2.87 -1.35 12.71
C TYR A 71 2.33 -1.28 11.28
N GLY A 72 1.80 -2.40 10.79
CA GLY A 72 1.30 -2.53 9.43
C GLY A 72 0.54 -3.84 9.21
N ALA A 73 -0.37 -3.85 8.22
CA ALA A 73 -1.06 -5.07 7.81
C ALA A 73 -0.17 -5.98 6.95
N GLY A 74 0.64 -5.41 6.04
CA GLY A 74 1.72 -6.12 5.35
C GLY A 74 2.90 -6.37 6.29
N TYR A 75 3.73 -7.35 5.99
CA TYR A 75 4.92 -7.71 6.79
C TYR A 75 6.07 -8.24 5.92
N ASP A 76 6.05 -7.90 4.66
CA ASP A 76 7.07 -8.25 3.66
C ASP A 76 8.44 -7.57 3.91
N ASN A 77 8.48 -6.62 4.85
CA ASN A 77 9.69 -6.01 5.37
C ASN A 77 10.43 -6.84 6.44
N ILE A 78 9.84 -7.95 6.93
CA ILE A 78 10.37 -8.75 8.03
C ILE A 78 10.72 -10.16 7.53
N ASP A 79 11.92 -10.64 7.87
CA ASP A 79 12.33 -12.04 7.64
C ASP A 79 11.65 -12.95 8.67
N THR A 80 10.41 -13.34 8.36
CA THR A 80 9.60 -14.20 9.23
C THR A 80 10.16 -15.61 9.36
N ALA A 81 10.91 -16.10 8.36
CA ALA A 81 11.54 -17.41 8.41
C ALA A 81 12.67 -17.44 9.45
N SER A 82 13.58 -16.46 9.40
CA SER A 82 14.64 -16.31 10.40
C SER A 82 14.09 -16.05 11.80
N ALA A 83 13.05 -15.23 11.93
CA ALA A 83 12.40 -14.98 13.21
C ALA A 83 11.83 -16.26 13.83
N LYS A 84 11.16 -17.10 13.03
CA LYS A 84 10.66 -18.40 13.46
C LYS A 84 11.78 -19.33 13.93
N GLU A 85 12.88 -19.43 13.18
CA GLU A 85 14.06 -20.23 13.57
C GLU A 85 14.62 -19.80 14.93
N MET A 86 14.57 -18.50 15.23
CA MET A 86 15.08 -17.93 16.49
C MET A 86 14.04 -17.93 17.62
N GLY A 87 12.81 -18.43 17.38
CA GLY A 87 11.72 -18.43 18.36
C GLY A 87 11.20 -17.02 18.68
N ILE A 88 11.29 -16.08 17.73
CA ILE A 88 10.80 -14.70 17.83
C ILE A 88 9.42 -14.64 17.19
N TYR A 89 8.42 -14.16 17.93
CA TYR A 89 7.10 -13.86 17.36
C TYR A 89 7.19 -12.67 16.38
N VAL A 90 6.47 -12.78 15.29
CA VAL A 90 6.26 -11.64 14.39
C VAL A 90 4.77 -11.40 14.25
N THR A 91 4.32 -10.19 14.53
CA THR A 91 2.91 -9.84 14.41
C THR A 91 2.70 -8.72 13.41
N ASN A 92 1.57 -8.76 12.75
CA ASN A 92 1.08 -7.62 11.98
C ASN A 92 -0.05 -6.89 12.72
N ALA A 93 -0.47 -5.76 12.19
CA ALA A 93 -1.52 -4.91 12.76
C ALA A 93 -2.65 -4.73 11.72
N PRO A 94 -3.51 -5.75 11.54
CA PRO A 94 -4.66 -5.62 10.65
C PRO A 94 -5.66 -4.62 11.24
N ALA A 95 -6.17 -3.74 10.37
CA ALA A 95 -7.13 -2.71 10.73
C ALA A 95 -8.20 -2.57 9.63
N PRO A 96 -9.48 -2.80 9.91
CA PRO A 96 -10.57 -2.57 8.95
C PRO A 96 -10.54 -1.20 8.33
N SER A 97 -10.27 -0.14 9.11
CA SER A 97 -10.13 1.24 8.63
C SER A 97 -8.99 1.41 7.62
N SER A 98 -7.91 0.63 7.73
CA SER A 98 -6.82 0.65 6.75
C SER A 98 -7.30 0.24 5.35
N ALA A 99 -8.16 -0.78 5.25
CA ALA A 99 -8.70 -1.22 3.98
C ALA A 99 -9.67 -0.20 3.38
N VAL A 100 -10.46 0.46 4.21
CA VAL A 100 -11.37 1.54 3.81
C VAL A 100 -10.57 2.73 3.29
N SER A 101 -9.61 3.22 4.07
CA SER A 101 -8.79 4.38 3.73
C SER A 101 -7.98 4.18 2.44
N THR A 102 -7.37 2.98 2.28
CA THR A 102 -6.63 2.66 1.04
C THR A 102 -7.55 2.63 -0.18
N ALA A 103 -8.77 2.09 -0.05
CA ALA A 103 -9.74 2.11 -1.13
C ALA A 103 -10.21 3.54 -1.47
N GLU A 104 -10.35 4.41 -0.48
CA GLU A 104 -10.69 5.83 -0.67
C GLU A 104 -9.59 6.59 -1.37
N LEU A 105 -8.33 6.42 -0.94
CA LEU A 105 -7.19 7.00 -1.64
C LEU A 105 -7.13 6.51 -3.08
N THR A 106 -7.24 5.20 -3.30
CA THR A 106 -7.22 4.61 -4.65
C THR A 106 -8.28 5.25 -5.56
N PHE A 107 -9.49 5.41 -5.05
CA PHE A 107 -10.57 6.05 -5.79
C PHE A 107 -10.30 7.54 -6.02
N GLY A 108 -9.73 8.22 -5.03
CA GLY A 108 -9.24 9.60 -5.15
C GLY A 108 -8.18 9.76 -6.24
N LEU A 109 -7.21 8.83 -6.30
CA LEU A 109 -6.17 8.80 -7.33
C LEU A 109 -6.78 8.58 -8.73
N MET A 110 -7.78 7.70 -8.87
CA MET A 110 -8.52 7.50 -10.12
C MET A 110 -9.19 8.79 -10.59
N LEU A 111 -9.88 9.50 -9.70
CA LEU A 111 -10.51 10.79 -10.00
C LEU A 111 -9.46 11.86 -10.34
N ALA A 112 -8.40 11.93 -9.54
CA ALA A 112 -7.36 12.94 -9.71
C ALA A 112 -6.65 12.83 -11.06
N ILE A 113 -6.31 11.61 -11.50
CA ILE A 113 -5.63 11.42 -12.78
C ILE A 113 -6.58 11.57 -13.96
N SER A 114 -7.78 11.00 -13.90
CA SER A 114 -8.77 11.10 -15.00
C SER A 114 -9.27 12.52 -15.23
N ARG A 115 -9.29 13.36 -14.19
CA ARG A 115 -9.75 14.76 -14.24
C ARG A 115 -8.61 15.77 -14.25
N ARG A 116 -7.34 15.32 -14.28
CA ARG A 116 -6.13 16.18 -14.32
C ARG A 116 -6.07 17.16 -13.14
N ILE A 117 -6.55 16.76 -11.96
CA ILE A 117 -6.72 17.64 -10.78
C ILE A 117 -5.38 18.24 -10.37
N VAL A 118 -4.33 17.41 -10.22
CA VAL A 118 -3.01 17.86 -9.77
C VAL A 118 -2.35 18.81 -10.76
N GLU A 119 -2.53 18.57 -12.07
CA GLU A 119 -2.06 19.49 -13.10
C GLU A 119 -2.81 20.82 -13.04
N GLY A 120 -4.13 20.79 -12.90
CA GLY A 120 -4.96 21.99 -12.78
C GLY A 120 -4.64 22.79 -11.51
N GLU A 121 -4.39 22.12 -10.37
CA GLU A 121 -3.95 22.75 -9.13
C GLU A 121 -2.64 23.50 -9.32
N ARG A 122 -1.63 22.84 -9.94
CA ARG A 122 -0.34 23.49 -10.24
C ARG A 122 -0.49 24.72 -11.14
N LEU A 123 -1.24 24.60 -12.22
CA LEU A 123 -1.49 25.74 -13.13
C LEU A 123 -2.16 26.91 -12.41
N SER A 124 -3.08 26.63 -11.48
CA SER A 124 -3.76 27.67 -10.69
C SER A 124 -2.80 28.39 -9.75
N ARG A 125 -1.89 27.67 -9.06
CA ARG A 125 -0.88 28.30 -8.19
C ARG A 125 0.17 29.10 -8.95
N GLU A 126 0.47 28.69 -10.17
CA GLU A 126 1.44 29.36 -11.04
C GLU A 126 0.83 30.54 -11.83
N ASP A 127 -0.39 30.97 -11.49
CA ASP A 127 -1.14 32.04 -12.21
C ASP A 127 -1.30 31.78 -13.72
N LYS A 128 -1.33 30.47 -14.10
CA LYS A 128 -1.48 30.04 -15.51
C LYS A 128 -2.92 29.67 -15.87
N PHE A 129 -3.89 29.98 -15.02
CA PHE A 129 -5.31 29.80 -15.31
C PHE A 129 -5.77 30.84 -16.33
N LEU A 130 -6.10 30.38 -17.54
CA LEU A 130 -6.46 31.23 -18.67
C LEU A 130 -7.97 31.54 -18.78
N GLY A 131 -8.75 31.18 -17.75
CA GLY A 131 -10.21 31.24 -17.76
C GLY A 131 -10.85 30.00 -18.40
N TRP A 132 -12.18 29.86 -18.21
CA TRP A 132 -12.94 28.72 -18.75
C TRP A 132 -12.97 28.77 -20.30
N ARG A 133 -12.71 27.60 -20.91
CA ARG A 133 -12.78 27.41 -22.36
C ARG A 133 -13.30 25.99 -22.68
N PRO A 134 -14.05 25.80 -23.78
CA PRO A 134 -14.66 24.53 -24.13
C PRO A 134 -13.70 23.36 -24.24
N THR A 135 -12.45 23.60 -24.59
CA THR A 135 -11.41 22.55 -24.81
C THR A 135 -10.28 22.59 -23.78
N TYR A 136 -10.41 23.42 -22.71
CA TYR A 136 -9.34 23.60 -21.72
C TYR A 136 -9.38 22.52 -20.67
N MET A 137 -8.25 21.83 -20.46
CA MET A 137 -8.04 20.85 -19.39
C MET A 137 -9.08 19.71 -19.37
N LEU A 138 -9.52 19.26 -20.54
CA LEU A 138 -10.49 18.17 -20.63
C LEU A 138 -9.93 16.88 -20.00
N GLY A 139 -10.74 16.26 -19.17
CA GLY A 139 -10.54 14.92 -18.58
C GLY A 139 -11.68 13.99 -18.96
N HIS A 140 -11.80 12.87 -18.27
CA HIS A 140 -12.79 11.83 -18.54
C HIS A 140 -13.72 11.61 -17.34
N GLU A 141 -15.00 11.31 -17.60
CA GLU A 141 -15.94 10.78 -16.61
C GLU A 141 -15.59 9.34 -16.27
N LEU A 142 -15.92 8.92 -15.04
CA LEU A 142 -15.82 7.52 -14.62
C LEU A 142 -17.09 6.72 -14.96
N ARG A 143 -18.25 7.37 -15.02
CA ARG A 143 -19.54 6.75 -15.30
C ARG A 143 -19.49 5.96 -16.61
N GLY A 144 -19.98 4.70 -16.54
CA GLY A 144 -19.99 3.78 -17.67
C GLY A 144 -18.63 3.18 -18.04
N LYS A 145 -17.53 3.65 -17.45
CA LYS A 145 -16.19 3.08 -17.64
C LYS A 145 -16.05 1.76 -16.88
N THR A 146 -15.12 0.92 -17.32
CA THR A 146 -14.84 -0.36 -16.68
C THR A 146 -13.64 -0.25 -15.76
N LEU A 147 -13.83 -0.55 -14.47
CA LEU A 147 -12.76 -0.75 -13.50
C LEU A 147 -12.43 -2.24 -13.40
N GLY A 148 -11.20 -2.62 -13.73
CA GLY A 148 -10.63 -3.94 -13.50
C GLY A 148 -9.85 -3.97 -12.18
N ILE A 149 -10.21 -4.87 -11.28
CA ILE A 149 -9.58 -5.01 -9.97
C ILE A 149 -8.80 -6.32 -9.93
N PHE A 150 -7.48 -6.25 -9.83
CA PHE A 150 -6.65 -7.43 -9.56
C PHE A 150 -6.49 -7.62 -8.05
N GLY A 151 -7.16 -8.66 -7.52
CA GLY A 151 -7.20 -8.92 -6.07
C GLY A 151 -8.43 -8.31 -5.38
N LEU A 152 -9.53 -9.08 -5.26
CA LEU A 152 -10.77 -8.65 -4.59
C LEU A 152 -10.77 -9.05 -3.11
N GLY A 153 -9.73 -8.59 -2.36
CA GLY A 153 -9.66 -8.67 -0.90
C GLY A 153 -10.43 -7.52 -0.23
N ASN A 154 -10.09 -7.21 1.02
CA ASN A 154 -10.77 -6.13 1.77
C ASN A 154 -10.69 -4.77 1.06
N ILE A 155 -9.50 -4.38 0.57
CA ILE A 155 -9.30 -3.12 -0.15
C ILE A 155 -10.07 -3.13 -1.47
N GLY A 156 -9.86 -4.14 -2.32
CA GLY A 156 -10.51 -4.24 -3.62
C GLY A 156 -12.04 -4.28 -3.53
N SER A 157 -12.60 -4.96 -2.51
CA SER A 157 -14.06 -4.97 -2.27
C SER A 157 -14.59 -3.60 -1.85
N ASN A 158 -13.86 -2.85 -1.04
CA ASN A 158 -14.21 -1.48 -0.67
C ASN A 158 -14.13 -0.52 -1.87
N LEU A 159 -13.11 -0.68 -2.72
CA LEU A 159 -12.99 0.07 -3.97
C LEU A 159 -14.14 -0.25 -4.93
N ALA A 160 -14.47 -1.53 -5.12
CA ALA A 160 -15.57 -1.96 -5.99
C ALA A 160 -16.91 -1.34 -5.60
N LYS A 161 -17.23 -1.28 -4.30
CA LYS A 161 -18.47 -0.64 -3.80
C LYS A 161 -18.53 0.85 -4.17
N ARG A 162 -17.42 1.57 -4.08
CA ARG A 162 -17.32 2.99 -4.46
C ARG A 162 -17.48 3.17 -5.96
N ALA A 163 -16.84 2.33 -6.75
CA ALA A 163 -16.93 2.36 -8.20
C ALA A 163 -18.36 2.08 -8.71
N LEU A 164 -19.06 1.12 -8.10
CA LEU A 164 -20.46 0.86 -8.41
C LEU A 164 -21.36 2.08 -8.10
N ALA A 165 -21.11 2.78 -6.99
CA ALA A 165 -21.85 4.00 -6.64
C ALA A 165 -21.58 5.16 -7.62
N PHE A 166 -20.46 5.13 -8.35
CA PHE A 166 -20.13 6.06 -9.45
C PHE A 166 -20.57 5.54 -10.82
N GLU A 167 -21.47 4.55 -10.84
CA GLU A 167 -22.04 3.98 -12.06
C GLU A 167 -20.96 3.39 -13.02
N MET A 168 -19.85 2.89 -12.47
CA MET A 168 -18.83 2.17 -13.23
C MET A 168 -19.24 0.71 -13.42
N ASN A 169 -18.78 0.10 -14.52
CA ASN A 169 -18.74 -1.34 -14.63
C ASN A 169 -17.55 -1.86 -13.83
N VAL A 170 -17.74 -2.87 -12.97
CA VAL A 170 -16.63 -3.43 -12.17
C VAL A 170 -16.43 -4.88 -12.55
N ILE A 171 -15.19 -5.20 -12.96
CA ILE A 171 -14.72 -6.56 -13.20
C ILE A 171 -13.56 -6.87 -12.28
N TYR A 172 -13.34 -8.13 -11.96
CA TYR A 172 -12.20 -8.51 -11.11
C TYR A 172 -11.61 -9.87 -11.49
N HIS A 173 -10.32 -10.00 -11.20
CA HIS A 173 -9.62 -11.28 -11.20
C HIS A 173 -8.98 -11.50 -9.83
N SER A 174 -9.17 -12.68 -9.24
CA SER A 174 -8.52 -13.09 -7.99
C SER A 174 -8.49 -14.61 -7.89
N ARG A 175 -7.59 -15.14 -7.05
CA ARG A 175 -7.46 -16.59 -6.82
C ARG A 175 -8.76 -17.28 -6.45
N ASN A 176 -9.60 -16.61 -5.64
CA ASN A 176 -10.89 -17.13 -5.20
C ASN A 176 -11.99 -16.16 -5.61
N ARG A 177 -13.12 -16.71 -6.07
CA ARG A 177 -14.31 -15.93 -6.39
C ARG A 177 -14.93 -15.34 -5.12
N LYS A 178 -15.63 -14.20 -5.27
CA LYS A 178 -16.28 -13.45 -4.20
C LYS A 178 -17.76 -13.27 -4.51
N GLU A 179 -18.54 -14.33 -4.25
CA GLU A 179 -19.97 -14.39 -4.59
C GLU A 179 -20.77 -13.22 -3.98
N GLU A 180 -20.41 -12.78 -2.77
CA GLU A 180 -21.05 -11.63 -2.13
C GLU A 180 -20.86 -10.33 -2.92
N MET A 181 -19.73 -10.17 -3.60
CA MET A 181 -19.46 -9.01 -4.45
C MET A 181 -20.11 -9.16 -5.82
N GLU A 182 -20.19 -10.39 -6.35
CA GLU A 182 -20.89 -10.68 -7.60
C GLU A 182 -22.39 -10.39 -7.49
N LYS A 183 -23.01 -10.66 -6.33
CA LYS A 183 -24.40 -10.26 -6.04
C LYS A 183 -24.63 -8.76 -6.07
N LEU A 184 -23.58 -7.95 -5.85
CA LEU A 184 -23.65 -6.49 -5.96
C LEU A 184 -23.41 -5.98 -7.40
N GLY A 185 -23.17 -6.88 -8.37
CA GLY A 185 -22.96 -6.53 -9.77
C GLY A 185 -21.49 -6.51 -10.22
N VAL A 186 -20.55 -6.86 -9.35
CA VAL A 186 -19.13 -7.04 -9.72
C VAL A 186 -18.98 -8.34 -10.50
N LYS A 187 -18.25 -8.35 -11.62
CA LYS A 187 -18.15 -9.53 -12.49
C LYS A 187 -16.75 -10.15 -12.41
N TYR A 188 -16.70 -11.45 -12.21
CA TYR A 188 -15.46 -12.22 -12.28
C TYR A 188 -14.99 -12.36 -13.73
N VAL A 189 -13.67 -12.29 -13.95
CA VAL A 189 -13.00 -12.65 -15.21
C VAL A 189 -11.94 -13.70 -14.93
N ASP A 190 -11.73 -14.60 -15.90
CA ASP A 190 -10.95 -15.83 -15.70
C ASP A 190 -9.43 -15.59 -15.72
N SER A 191 -8.98 -14.48 -16.29
CA SER A 191 -7.53 -14.20 -16.45
C SER A 191 -7.20 -12.71 -16.23
N LEU A 192 -5.92 -12.45 -15.95
CA LEU A 192 -5.35 -11.11 -15.97
C LEU A 192 -5.49 -10.48 -17.35
N ASP A 193 -5.25 -11.23 -18.40
CA ASP A 193 -5.32 -10.75 -19.79
C ASP A 193 -6.71 -10.19 -20.10
N GLU A 194 -7.75 -10.95 -19.80
CA GLU A 194 -9.14 -10.50 -19.96
C GLU A 194 -9.45 -9.24 -19.15
N LEU A 195 -8.93 -9.16 -17.93
CA LEU A 195 -9.07 -7.96 -17.09
C LEU A 195 -8.43 -6.76 -17.75
N LEU A 196 -7.19 -6.88 -18.24
CA LEU A 196 -6.44 -5.80 -18.87
C LEU A 196 -7.12 -5.28 -20.15
N GLU A 197 -7.54 -6.21 -21.03
CA GLU A 197 -8.17 -5.88 -22.32
C GLU A 197 -9.52 -5.13 -22.16
N LYS A 198 -10.29 -5.49 -21.12
CA LYS A 198 -11.63 -4.93 -20.91
C LYS A 198 -11.65 -3.63 -20.11
N SER A 199 -10.58 -3.33 -19.36
CA SER A 199 -10.58 -2.24 -18.39
C SER A 199 -10.22 -0.89 -19.00
N ASP A 200 -10.89 0.16 -18.52
CA ASP A 200 -10.51 1.56 -18.71
C ASP A 200 -9.64 2.06 -17.54
N PHE A 201 -9.81 1.44 -16.37
CA PHE A 201 -8.95 1.60 -15.19
C PHE A 201 -8.57 0.21 -14.68
N VAL A 202 -7.28 0.00 -14.45
CA VAL A 202 -6.74 -1.23 -13.85
C VAL A 202 -6.20 -0.87 -12.47
N SER A 203 -6.70 -1.53 -11.41
CA SER A 203 -6.27 -1.27 -10.04
C SER A 203 -5.75 -2.54 -9.37
N LEU A 204 -4.54 -2.45 -8.80
CA LEU A 204 -3.85 -3.58 -8.18
C LEU A 204 -4.08 -3.57 -6.67
N HIS A 205 -4.56 -4.70 -6.11
CA HIS A 205 -4.87 -4.89 -4.69
C HIS A 205 -4.44 -6.26 -4.15
N SER A 206 -3.47 -6.89 -4.79
CA SER A 206 -2.88 -8.13 -4.30
C SER A 206 -1.75 -7.85 -3.32
N ALA A 207 -1.62 -8.67 -2.27
CA ALA A 207 -0.39 -8.72 -1.49
C ALA A 207 0.78 -9.16 -2.38
N PHE A 208 1.97 -8.64 -2.11
CA PHE A 208 3.17 -9.06 -2.82
C PHE A 208 3.52 -10.52 -2.48
N LYS A 209 3.90 -11.23 -3.51
CA LYS A 209 4.49 -12.55 -3.46
C LYS A 209 5.56 -12.64 -4.54
N PRO A 210 6.62 -13.43 -4.36
CA PRO A 210 7.70 -13.54 -5.35
C PRO A 210 7.23 -13.86 -6.78
N GLU A 211 6.20 -14.70 -6.91
CA GLU A 211 5.60 -15.07 -8.18
C GLU A 211 4.82 -13.95 -8.88
N LEU A 212 4.48 -12.89 -8.15
CA LEU A 212 3.78 -11.71 -8.69
C LEU A 212 4.74 -10.55 -8.98
N LYS A 213 6.04 -10.75 -8.77
CA LYS A 213 7.01 -9.71 -9.13
C LYS A 213 6.92 -9.42 -10.62
N HIS A 214 6.80 -8.12 -10.95
CA HIS A 214 6.69 -7.64 -12.34
C HIS A 214 5.52 -8.28 -13.13
N MET A 215 4.41 -8.59 -12.42
CA MET A 215 3.22 -9.13 -13.06
C MET A 215 2.58 -8.17 -14.08
N ILE A 216 2.89 -6.89 -13.97
CA ILE A 216 2.59 -5.88 -14.99
C ILE A 216 3.92 -5.41 -15.58
N SER A 217 4.18 -5.82 -16.80
CA SER A 217 5.39 -5.53 -17.56
C SER A 217 5.05 -5.27 -19.03
N THR A 218 6.02 -5.37 -19.92
CA THR A 218 5.88 -5.08 -21.36
C THR A 218 4.66 -5.71 -22.03
N ASN A 219 4.41 -7.00 -21.76
CA ASN A 219 3.31 -7.73 -22.41
C ASN A 219 1.95 -7.29 -21.87
N GLU A 220 1.87 -7.03 -20.58
CA GLU A 220 0.64 -6.61 -19.92
C GLU A 220 0.25 -5.19 -20.33
N PHE A 221 1.20 -4.25 -20.44
CA PHE A 221 0.94 -2.91 -20.97
C PHE A 221 0.38 -2.95 -22.39
N LYS A 222 0.91 -3.82 -23.27
CA LYS A 222 0.40 -3.97 -24.63
C LYS A 222 -1.02 -4.53 -24.73
N LYS A 223 -1.48 -5.26 -23.70
CA LYS A 223 -2.86 -5.76 -23.61
C LYS A 223 -3.84 -4.72 -23.09
N MET A 224 -3.35 -3.70 -22.38
CA MET A 224 -4.20 -2.61 -21.91
C MET A 224 -4.70 -1.75 -23.08
N LYS A 225 -5.86 -1.13 -22.88
CA LYS A 225 -6.34 -0.10 -23.82
C LYS A 225 -5.39 1.10 -23.81
N LYS A 226 -5.12 1.71 -24.96
CA LYS A 226 -4.34 2.96 -25.01
C LYS A 226 -4.95 4.10 -24.20
N SER A 227 -6.26 4.06 -23.97
CA SER A 227 -6.98 5.01 -23.12
C SER A 227 -7.04 4.60 -21.65
N ALA A 228 -6.44 3.47 -21.26
CA ALA A 228 -6.53 2.96 -19.90
C ALA A 228 -5.55 3.63 -18.95
N TYR A 229 -5.92 3.65 -17.68
CA TYR A 229 -5.10 4.11 -16.56
C TYR A 229 -4.74 2.93 -15.65
N LEU A 230 -3.48 2.85 -15.20
CA LEU A 230 -3.02 1.92 -14.17
C LEU A 230 -3.00 2.63 -12.82
N ILE A 231 -3.54 1.98 -11.78
CA ILE A 231 -3.50 2.48 -10.39
C ILE A 231 -2.83 1.42 -9.53
N ASN A 232 -1.75 1.78 -8.83
CA ASN A 232 -1.10 0.89 -7.89
C ASN A 232 -1.03 1.53 -6.50
N ALA A 233 -1.86 1.02 -5.58
CA ALA A 233 -1.85 1.32 -4.15
C ALA A 233 -1.67 0.02 -3.33
N ALA A 234 -1.02 -0.99 -3.93
CA ALA A 234 -0.75 -2.28 -3.30
C ALA A 234 0.72 -2.42 -2.90
N ARG A 235 1.58 -2.82 -3.87
CA ARG A 235 3.03 -2.92 -3.70
C ARG A 235 3.75 -2.55 -4.99
N GLY A 236 4.82 -1.76 -4.90
CA GLY A 236 5.59 -1.30 -6.04
C GLY A 236 6.10 -2.42 -6.95
N PRO A 237 6.74 -3.47 -6.43
CA PRO A 237 7.29 -4.57 -7.25
C PRO A 237 6.28 -5.40 -8.04
N LEU A 238 4.97 -5.17 -7.92
CA LEU A 238 3.97 -5.76 -8.82
C LEU A 238 4.08 -5.22 -10.25
N VAL A 239 4.63 -4.01 -10.39
CA VAL A 239 4.82 -3.32 -11.68
C VAL A 239 6.31 -3.21 -11.95
N GLU A 240 6.76 -3.55 -13.15
CA GLU A 240 8.11 -3.27 -13.61
C GLU A 240 8.21 -1.79 -13.95
N GLU A 241 8.84 -1.01 -13.06
CA GLU A 241 8.87 0.46 -13.14
C GLU A 241 9.48 0.98 -14.45
N LYS A 242 10.55 0.32 -14.92
CA LYS A 242 11.20 0.64 -16.21
C LYS A 242 10.21 0.52 -17.38
N GLU A 243 9.44 -0.55 -17.42
CA GLU A 243 8.48 -0.80 -18.50
C GLU A 243 7.25 0.11 -18.38
N LEU A 244 6.84 0.48 -17.17
CA LEU A 244 5.83 1.50 -16.96
C LEU A 244 6.25 2.86 -17.55
N ILE A 245 7.48 3.29 -17.28
CA ILE A 245 8.04 4.54 -17.82
C ILE A 245 8.02 4.50 -19.35
N ARG A 246 8.44 3.38 -19.96
CA ARG A 246 8.40 3.18 -21.40
C ARG A 246 6.95 3.27 -21.93
N ALA A 247 6.03 2.53 -21.33
CA ALA A 247 4.62 2.48 -21.75
C ALA A 247 3.94 3.86 -21.71
N LEU A 248 4.23 4.66 -20.66
CA LEU A 248 3.73 6.04 -20.55
C LEU A 248 4.32 6.96 -21.62
N ASN A 249 5.63 6.91 -21.85
CA ASN A 249 6.31 7.77 -22.79
C ASN A 249 5.95 7.45 -24.27
N GLU A 250 5.71 6.17 -24.57
CA GLU A 250 5.27 5.69 -25.87
C GLU A 250 3.75 5.79 -26.10
N GLY A 251 2.98 6.11 -25.06
CA GLY A 251 1.52 6.21 -25.11
C GLY A 251 0.82 4.86 -25.29
N GLU A 252 1.39 3.80 -24.75
CA GLU A 252 0.73 2.48 -24.70
C GLU A 252 -0.47 2.49 -23.74
N ILE A 253 -0.39 3.31 -22.67
CA ILE A 253 -1.50 3.61 -21.75
C ILE A 253 -1.65 5.12 -21.59
N ALA A 254 -2.84 5.57 -21.17
CA ALA A 254 -3.15 6.99 -21.02
C ALA A 254 -2.46 7.63 -19.82
N GLY A 255 -2.21 6.88 -18.75
CA GLY A 255 -1.56 7.40 -17.56
C GLY A 255 -1.49 6.38 -16.44
N CYS A 256 -0.83 6.78 -15.33
CA CYS A 256 -0.67 5.94 -14.15
C CYS A 256 -0.76 6.78 -12.88
N ALA A 257 -1.35 6.23 -11.82
CA ALA A 257 -1.28 6.79 -10.47
C ALA A 257 -0.68 5.75 -9.50
N LEU A 258 0.37 6.17 -8.81
CA LEU A 258 1.13 5.31 -7.90
C LEU A 258 1.09 5.87 -6.49
N ASP A 259 0.78 5.01 -5.52
CA ASP A 259 0.98 5.27 -4.09
C ASP A 259 2.19 4.49 -3.55
N VAL A 260 2.72 3.56 -4.33
CA VAL A 260 3.83 2.67 -3.98
C VAL A 260 4.80 2.52 -5.14
N TYR A 261 6.09 2.27 -4.84
CA TYR A 261 7.18 2.26 -5.82
C TYR A 261 8.01 0.98 -5.70
N GLU A 262 8.66 0.59 -6.79
CA GLU A 262 9.48 -0.62 -6.81
C GLU A 262 10.69 -0.52 -5.87
N PHE A 263 11.23 0.68 -5.70
CA PHE A 263 12.45 0.95 -4.93
C PHE A 263 12.24 1.89 -3.74
N GLU A 264 11.08 1.81 -3.08
CA GLU A 264 10.79 2.65 -1.90
C GLU A 264 11.95 2.69 -0.90
N PRO A 265 12.24 3.88 -0.33
CA PRO A 265 11.55 5.16 -0.50
C PRO A 265 12.02 5.98 -1.72
N LYS A 266 12.88 5.42 -2.56
CA LYS A 266 13.44 6.12 -3.73
C LYS A 266 12.46 6.07 -4.89
N ILE A 267 12.27 7.22 -5.52
CA ILE A 267 11.53 7.38 -6.78
C ILE A 267 12.54 7.86 -7.81
N SER A 268 12.69 7.12 -8.92
CA SER A 268 13.64 7.47 -9.97
C SER A 268 13.29 8.79 -10.65
N GLU A 269 14.29 9.51 -11.14
CA GLU A 269 14.07 10.76 -11.87
C GLU A 269 13.30 10.52 -13.16
N GLU A 270 13.53 9.38 -13.81
CA GLU A 270 12.82 8.96 -15.00
C GLU A 270 11.31 8.81 -14.72
N LEU A 271 10.95 8.22 -13.59
CA LEU A 271 9.55 8.05 -13.19
C LEU A 271 8.91 9.40 -12.86
N LYS A 272 9.59 10.27 -12.11
CA LYS A 272 9.10 11.63 -11.79
C LYS A 272 8.82 12.48 -13.01
N ASN A 273 9.57 12.25 -14.10
CA ASN A 273 9.46 12.98 -15.35
C ASN A 273 8.61 12.24 -16.40
N ALA A 274 8.06 11.07 -16.10
CA ALA A 274 7.20 10.33 -17.02
C ALA A 274 5.90 11.11 -17.32
N LYS A 275 5.36 10.91 -18.52
CA LYS A 275 4.12 11.59 -18.94
C LYS A 275 2.92 11.04 -18.20
N ASN A 276 1.96 11.91 -17.90
CA ASN A 276 0.65 11.53 -17.36
C ASN A 276 0.75 10.59 -16.12
N ILE A 277 1.64 10.94 -15.21
CA ILE A 277 1.81 10.22 -13.96
C ILE A 277 1.36 11.08 -12.76
N LEU A 278 0.76 10.42 -11.77
CA LEU A 278 0.44 10.98 -10.46
C LEU A 278 1.14 10.14 -9.39
N LEU A 279 1.88 10.78 -8.50
CA LEU A 279 2.68 10.12 -7.47
C LEU A 279 2.19 10.54 -6.09
N ALA A 280 1.92 9.57 -5.22
CA ALA A 280 1.59 9.78 -3.82
C ALA A 280 2.60 9.02 -2.93
N PRO A 281 2.99 9.54 -1.75
CA PRO A 281 4.06 8.98 -0.93
C PRO A 281 3.54 7.95 0.08
N HIS A 282 2.99 6.82 -0.40
CA HIS A 282 2.46 5.69 0.38
C HIS A 282 1.42 6.12 1.42
N LEU A 283 0.37 6.80 0.96
CA LEU A 283 -0.70 7.36 1.78
C LEU A 283 -1.89 6.41 2.00
N GLY A 284 -1.88 5.20 1.45
CA GLY A 284 -3.02 4.28 1.44
C GLY A 284 -3.79 4.21 2.76
N ASN A 285 -3.09 4.03 3.87
CA ASN A 285 -3.68 3.98 5.21
C ASN A 285 -3.30 5.19 6.10
N ALA A 286 -2.92 6.32 5.50
CA ALA A 286 -2.54 7.52 6.24
C ALA A 286 -3.77 8.33 6.66
N THR A 287 -4.63 7.73 7.49
CA THR A 287 -5.75 8.39 8.18
C THR A 287 -5.63 8.21 9.68
N PHE A 288 -6.20 9.12 10.45
CA PHE A 288 -6.18 9.03 11.91
C PHE A 288 -6.81 7.72 12.40
N GLU A 289 -7.94 7.33 11.82
CA GLU A 289 -8.68 6.13 12.17
C GLU A 289 -7.83 4.87 11.91
N ALA A 290 -7.25 4.76 10.72
CA ALA A 290 -6.44 3.60 10.36
C ALA A 290 -5.18 3.51 11.23
N ARG A 291 -4.48 4.63 11.45
CA ARG A 291 -3.25 4.64 12.27
C ARG A 291 -3.53 4.31 13.72
N LEU A 292 -4.61 4.84 14.30
CA LEU A 292 -4.99 4.51 15.68
C LEU A 292 -5.42 3.04 15.81
N GLU A 293 -6.21 2.53 14.88
CA GLU A 293 -6.66 1.13 14.88
C GLU A 293 -5.48 0.16 14.73
N MET A 294 -4.55 0.45 13.81
CA MET A 294 -3.30 -0.33 13.65
C MET A 294 -2.45 -0.29 14.92
N GLY A 295 -2.30 0.89 15.55
CA GLY A 295 -1.55 1.03 16.78
C GLY A 295 -2.16 0.24 17.93
N ASN A 296 -3.49 0.24 18.04
CA ASN A 296 -4.19 -0.58 19.04
C ASN A 296 -3.96 -2.07 18.78
N ALA A 297 -4.03 -2.53 17.53
CA ALA A 297 -3.75 -3.93 17.20
C ALA A 297 -2.30 -4.32 17.53
N ALA A 298 -1.33 -3.44 17.29
CA ALA A 298 0.07 -3.67 17.67
C ALA A 298 0.24 -3.74 19.20
N ALA A 299 -0.40 -2.81 19.94
CA ALA A 299 -0.37 -2.81 21.40
C ALA A 299 -1.06 -4.06 21.99
N ASP A 300 -2.17 -4.50 21.39
CA ASP A 300 -2.84 -5.75 21.77
C ASP A 300 -1.93 -6.97 21.64
N ASN A 301 -1.14 -7.06 20.57
CA ASN A 301 -0.17 -8.15 20.39
C ASN A 301 0.94 -8.12 21.46
N ILE A 302 1.41 -6.92 21.81
CA ILE A 302 2.42 -6.73 22.88
C ILE A 302 1.86 -7.15 24.24
N GLU A 303 0.61 -6.79 24.53
CA GLU A 303 -0.06 -7.16 25.79
C GLU A 303 -0.39 -8.66 25.86
N ASP A 304 -0.76 -9.29 24.74
CA ASP A 304 -0.91 -10.76 24.70
C ASP A 304 0.42 -11.45 25.04
N TYR A 305 1.53 -10.98 24.46
CA TYR A 305 2.87 -11.51 24.75
C TYR A 305 3.23 -11.31 26.24
N GLU A 306 3.03 -10.12 26.81
CA GLU A 306 3.27 -9.86 28.24
C GLU A 306 2.49 -10.81 29.14
N ALA A 307 1.26 -11.13 28.77
CA ALA A 307 0.39 -12.05 29.50
C ALA A 307 0.77 -13.54 29.32
N GLY A 308 1.90 -13.83 28.64
CA GLY A 308 2.34 -15.20 28.35
C GLY A 308 1.47 -15.94 27.33
N LYS A 309 0.68 -15.22 26.54
CA LYS A 309 -0.17 -15.75 25.47
C LYS A 309 0.54 -15.65 24.12
N GLU A 310 0.19 -16.53 23.19
CA GLU A 310 0.56 -16.31 21.79
C GLU A 310 -0.12 -15.01 21.28
N PRO A 311 0.64 -14.07 20.71
CA PRO A 311 0.07 -12.87 20.15
C PRO A 311 -0.98 -13.18 19.07
N ARG A 312 -2.15 -12.53 19.13
CA ARG A 312 -3.32 -12.85 18.29
C ARG A 312 -3.07 -12.73 16.78
N ASN A 313 -2.16 -11.86 16.36
CA ASN A 313 -1.84 -11.64 14.95
C ASN A 313 -0.44 -12.18 14.59
N ASN A 314 0.00 -13.29 15.23
CA ASN A 314 1.28 -13.93 14.91
C ASN A 314 1.28 -14.45 13.46
N VAL A 315 2.27 -14.04 12.65
CA VAL A 315 2.46 -14.42 11.24
C VAL A 315 3.69 -15.30 11.01
N ALA A 316 4.56 -15.50 12.01
CA ALA A 316 5.72 -16.40 11.99
C ALA A 316 5.34 -17.80 12.51
N LYS A 317 4.38 -18.47 11.87
CA LYS A 317 3.87 -19.80 12.28
C LYS A 317 4.59 -20.94 11.61
#